data_1a4f9cc3bde52063c7fa81b47c88f582
#
_entry.id   1a4f9cc3bde52063c7fa81b47c88f582
#
_cell.length_a   1.000
_cell.length_b   1.000
_cell.length_c   1.000
_cell.angle_alpha   90.00
_cell.angle_beta   90.00
_cell.angle_gamma   90.00
#
_symmetry.space_group_name_H-M   'P 1'
#
loop_
_entity.id
_entity.type
_entity.pdbx_description
1 polymer ?
#
loop_
_entity_poly.entity_id
_entity_poly.type
_entity_poly.pdbx_seq_one_letter_code
_entity_poly.pdbx_strand_id
1 'polypeptide(L)'
;MCRFFVDYIPIRVFPNIEAETGVPYLHNQSMTVYATIWDGDSWATEGGRIKINWTHAPFVASYRDFGVDACTETNANAASQCALPKWWNQYQYRALNDAQLGQLKWVQENLTIYDY
;
A
#
# COMPACT_ATOMS: atom_id res chain seq x y z
N MET A 1 3.96 -2.54 -10.15
CA MET A 1 2.88 -1.63 -9.70
C MET A 1 2.46 -2.02 -8.29
N CYS A 2 2.42 -1.08 -7.35
CA CYS A 2 1.80 -1.29 -6.03
C CYS A 2 0.34 -0.81 -6.06
N ARG A 3 -0.53 -1.54 -5.39
CA ARG A 3 -1.95 -1.21 -5.29
C ARG A 3 -2.39 -1.36 -3.83
N PHE A 4 -3.11 -0.38 -3.33
CA PHE A 4 -3.62 -0.36 -1.97
C PHE A 4 -5.13 -0.48 -2.00
N PHE A 5 -5.67 -1.37 -1.17
CA PHE A 5 -7.09 -1.65 -1.09
C PHE A 5 -7.59 -1.58 0.35
N VAL A 6 -8.81 -1.10 0.52
CA VAL A 6 -9.61 -1.27 1.74
C VAL A 6 -10.92 -1.93 1.33
N ASP A 7 -11.26 -3.05 1.95
CA ASP A 7 -12.47 -3.84 1.63
C ASP A 7 -12.66 -4.10 0.13
N TYR A 8 -11.55 -4.49 -0.56
CA TYR A 8 -11.51 -4.73 -2.01
C TYR A 8 -11.68 -3.49 -2.90
N ILE A 9 -11.84 -2.29 -2.32
CA ILE A 9 -11.91 -1.03 -3.05
C ILE A 9 -10.49 -0.47 -3.17
N PRO A 10 -9.99 -0.18 -4.40
CA PRO A 10 -8.68 0.44 -4.56
C PRO A 10 -8.73 1.89 -4.08
N ILE A 11 -7.82 2.23 -3.17
CA ILE A 11 -7.70 3.58 -2.63
C ILE A 11 -6.51 4.34 -3.20
N ARG A 12 -5.49 3.61 -3.66
CA ARG A 12 -4.30 4.19 -4.27
C ARG A 12 -3.61 3.19 -5.19
N VAL A 13 -3.04 3.73 -6.27
CA VAL A 13 -2.18 2.97 -7.19
C VAL A 13 -0.85 3.69 -7.34
N PHE A 14 0.25 2.95 -7.24
CA PHE A 14 1.59 3.43 -7.50
C PHE A 14 2.17 2.66 -8.71
N PRO A 15 2.06 3.22 -9.92
CA PRO A 15 2.53 2.55 -11.13
C PRO A 15 4.06 2.50 -11.18
N ASN A 16 4.60 1.53 -11.89
CA ASN A 16 6.01 1.57 -12.28
C ASN A 16 6.10 2.37 -13.59
N ILE A 17 6.60 3.58 -13.50
CA ILE A 17 6.83 4.50 -14.62
C ILE A 17 8.32 4.75 -14.87
N GLU A 18 9.18 3.86 -14.39
CA GLU A 18 10.64 3.97 -14.53
C GLU A 18 11.06 4.09 -16.00
N ALA A 19 10.42 3.31 -16.89
CA ALA A 19 10.72 3.36 -18.31
C ALA A 19 10.37 4.71 -18.97
N GLU A 20 9.40 5.44 -18.42
CA GLU A 20 8.92 6.71 -18.93
C GLU A 20 9.67 7.91 -18.35
N THR A 21 10.00 7.82 -17.05
CA THR A 21 10.55 8.96 -16.29
C THR A 21 12.05 8.84 -16.02
N GLY A 22 12.62 7.64 -16.15
CA GLY A 22 13.99 7.34 -15.71
C GLY A 22 14.17 7.33 -14.19
N VAL A 23 13.11 7.50 -13.41
CA VAL A 23 13.14 7.42 -11.95
C VAL A 23 13.07 5.96 -11.54
N PRO A 24 14.08 5.43 -10.80
CA PRO A 24 14.09 4.02 -10.40
C PRO A 24 12.85 3.64 -9.59
N TYR A 25 12.20 2.54 -9.98
CA TYR A 25 11.13 1.95 -9.20
C TYR A 25 11.70 1.09 -8.06
N LEU A 26 10.99 1.03 -6.93
CA LEU A 26 11.42 0.30 -5.72
C LEU A 26 11.34 -1.21 -5.92
N HIS A 27 12.30 -1.80 -6.63
CA HIS A 27 12.36 -3.24 -6.87
C HIS A 27 13.69 -3.88 -6.44
N ASN A 28 14.69 -3.07 -6.08
CA ASN A 28 16.03 -3.53 -5.70
C ASN A 28 16.32 -3.36 -4.21
N GLN A 29 15.32 -3.06 -3.40
CA GLN A 29 15.50 -2.84 -1.97
C GLN A 29 14.62 -3.77 -1.17
N SER A 30 15.23 -4.48 -0.23
CA SER A 30 14.51 -5.26 0.77
C SER A 30 13.65 -4.37 1.62
N MET A 31 12.44 -4.82 1.92
CA MET A 31 11.49 -4.09 2.76
C MET A 31 11.03 -4.96 3.93
N THR A 32 10.83 -4.32 5.07
CA THR A 32 10.21 -4.95 6.23
C THR A 32 8.76 -4.51 6.34
N VAL A 33 7.88 -5.43 6.70
CA VAL A 33 6.47 -5.12 6.95
C VAL A 33 6.31 -4.69 8.41
N TYR A 34 5.74 -3.52 8.62
CA TYR A 34 5.41 -2.98 9.93
C TYR A 34 3.92 -2.72 10.05
N ALA A 35 3.37 -2.94 11.23
CA ALA A 35 2.05 -2.45 11.61
C ALA A 35 2.24 -1.68 12.93
N THR A 36 1.87 -0.41 12.93
CA THR A 36 2.08 0.49 14.07
C THR A 36 0.82 1.29 14.37
N ILE A 37 0.68 1.69 15.63
CA ILE A 37 -0.25 2.72 16.07
C ILE A 37 0.57 3.80 16.78
N TRP A 38 0.32 5.06 16.44
CA TRP A 38 1.12 6.18 16.94
C TRP A 38 0.34 7.49 16.88
N ASP A 39 0.80 8.48 17.63
CA ASP A 39 0.24 9.83 17.63
C ASP A 39 0.77 10.64 16.44
N GLY A 40 -0.13 11.03 15.56
CA GLY A 40 0.16 11.87 14.39
C GLY A 40 -0.50 13.26 14.47
N ASP A 41 -1.04 13.66 15.61
CA ASP A 41 -1.88 14.85 15.73
C ASP A 41 -1.14 16.19 15.60
N SER A 42 0.20 16.16 15.50
CA SER A 42 0.99 17.36 15.27
C SER A 42 0.99 17.84 13.83
N TRP A 43 0.75 16.94 12.87
CA TRP A 43 0.82 17.23 11.42
C TRP A 43 -0.22 16.52 10.56
N ALA A 44 -0.69 15.36 10.98
CA ALA A 44 -1.79 14.65 10.33
C ALA A 44 -3.15 15.34 10.61
N THR A 45 -4.25 14.78 10.14
CA THR A 45 -5.61 15.28 10.39
C THR A 45 -5.75 16.81 10.19
N GLU A 46 -5.94 17.20 8.93
CA GLU A 46 -6.04 18.59 8.50
C GLU A 46 -4.82 19.45 8.90
N GLY A 47 -3.60 18.92 8.69
CA GLY A 47 -2.37 19.62 9.04
C GLY A 47 -2.15 19.77 10.55
N GLY A 48 -2.69 18.88 11.33
CA GLY A 48 -2.59 18.91 12.80
C GLY A 48 -3.63 19.81 13.48
N ARG A 49 -4.63 20.28 12.76
CA ARG A 49 -5.72 21.10 13.33
C ARG A 49 -6.64 20.29 14.23
N ILE A 50 -6.94 19.04 13.86
CA ILE A 50 -7.78 18.12 14.64
C ILE A 50 -6.87 17.30 15.56
N LYS A 51 -7.08 17.43 16.86
CA LYS A 51 -6.28 16.78 17.91
C LYS A 51 -6.92 15.48 18.42
N ILE A 52 -6.07 14.60 18.94
CA ILE A 52 -6.50 13.37 19.57
C ILE A 52 -7.31 13.70 20.82
N ASN A 53 -8.48 13.08 20.95
CA ASN A 53 -9.23 13.13 22.20
C ASN A 53 -8.76 12.01 23.11
N TRP A 54 -7.86 12.33 24.04
CA TRP A 54 -7.26 11.41 24.99
C TRP A 54 -8.25 10.81 26.00
N THR A 55 -9.47 11.35 26.11
CA THR A 55 -10.49 10.75 26.98
C THR A 55 -10.96 9.38 26.45
N HIS A 56 -10.68 9.06 25.20
CA HIS A 56 -10.98 7.76 24.60
C HIS A 56 -9.86 6.72 24.77
N ALA A 57 -8.76 7.08 25.43
CA ALA A 57 -7.68 6.12 25.70
C ALA A 57 -8.15 4.98 26.63
N PRO A 58 -7.58 3.76 26.54
CA PRO A 58 -6.49 3.38 25.63
C PRO A 58 -6.96 3.14 24.18
N PHE A 59 -6.13 3.54 23.22
CA PHE A 59 -6.33 3.20 21.81
C PHE A 59 -5.74 1.83 21.53
N VAL A 60 -6.52 0.93 20.93
CA VAL A 60 -6.10 -0.46 20.67
C VAL A 60 -6.32 -0.78 19.19
N ALA A 61 -5.26 -1.27 18.53
CA ALA A 61 -5.37 -1.89 17.23
C ALA A 61 -5.19 -3.41 17.37
N SER A 62 -6.09 -4.17 16.77
CA SER A 62 -6.03 -5.63 16.76
C SER A 62 -5.86 -6.14 15.35
N TYR A 63 -4.98 -7.11 15.17
CA TYR A 63 -4.68 -7.74 13.89
C TYR A 63 -4.95 -9.23 14.00
N ARG A 64 -5.52 -9.81 12.94
CA ARG A 64 -5.73 -11.25 12.82
C ARG A 64 -5.58 -11.66 11.36
N ASP A 65 -5.42 -12.95 11.12
CA ASP A 65 -5.40 -13.55 9.77
C ASP A 65 -4.34 -12.90 8.86
N PHE A 66 -3.16 -12.60 9.45
CA PHE A 66 -2.05 -12.00 8.72
C PHE A 66 -1.50 -12.98 7.69
N GLY A 67 -1.69 -12.68 6.42
CA GLY A 67 -1.16 -13.46 5.30
C GLY A 67 -0.11 -12.67 4.53
N VAL A 68 1.02 -13.30 4.25
CA VAL A 68 2.07 -12.75 3.38
C VAL A 68 2.42 -13.75 2.32
N ASP A 69 2.32 -13.35 1.07
CA ASP A 69 2.90 -14.07 -0.06
C ASP A 69 3.98 -13.17 -0.68
N ALA A 70 5.22 -13.49 -0.42
CA ALA A 70 6.36 -12.65 -0.75
C ALA A 70 7.60 -13.49 -1.06
N CYS A 71 8.60 -12.85 -1.63
CA CYS A 71 9.94 -13.39 -1.73
C CYS A 71 10.75 -12.95 -0.52
N THR A 72 11.39 -13.90 0.16
CA THR A 72 12.27 -13.59 1.29
C THR A 72 13.73 -13.64 0.85
N GLU A 73 14.55 -12.70 1.31
CA GLU A 73 15.99 -12.64 0.96
C GLU A 73 16.90 -13.53 1.83
N THR A 74 16.34 -14.43 2.64
CA THR A 74 17.09 -15.11 3.70
C THR A 74 18.13 -16.14 3.26
N ASN A 75 18.23 -16.50 1.98
CA ASN A 75 19.27 -17.46 1.50
C ASN A 75 19.58 -17.27 0.00
N ALA A 76 20.74 -17.77 -0.43
CA ALA A 76 21.18 -17.76 -1.83
C ALA A 76 20.18 -18.44 -2.81
N ASN A 77 19.28 -19.28 -2.31
CA ASN A 77 18.23 -19.92 -3.09
C ASN A 77 16.95 -19.06 -3.22
N ALA A 78 16.84 -17.98 -2.49
CA ALA A 78 15.66 -17.09 -2.53
C ALA A 78 15.53 -16.41 -3.90
N ALA A 79 16.64 -16.02 -4.52
CA ALA A 79 16.64 -15.45 -5.87
C ALA A 79 16.03 -16.39 -6.91
N SER A 80 16.28 -17.70 -6.81
CA SER A 80 15.71 -18.70 -7.73
C SER A 80 14.21 -18.93 -7.50
N GLN A 81 13.74 -18.88 -6.27
CA GLN A 81 12.32 -18.98 -5.95
C GLN A 81 11.54 -17.73 -6.38
N CYS A 82 12.18 -16.57 -6.30
CA CYS A 82 11.60 -15.31 -6.76
C CYS A 82 11.55 -15.19 -8.29
N ALA A 83 12.42 -15.89 -8.99
CA ALA A 83 12.44 -15.95 -10.46
C ALA A 83 11.28 -16.77 -11.06
N LEU A 84 10.60 -17.61 -10.26
CA LEU A 84 9.45 -18.37 -10.74
C LEU A 84 8.25 -17.46 -10.99
N PRO A 85 7.39 -17.77 -11.97
CA PRO A 85 6.17 -17.03 -12.20
C PRO A 85 5.31 -16.98 -10.93
N LYS A 86 5.03 -15.77 -10.47
CA LYS A 86 4.18 -15.52 -9.30
C LYS A 86 2.82 -15.00 -9.75
N TRP A 87 1.79 -15.21 -8.93
CA TRP A 87 0.44 -14.78 -9.25
C TRP A 87 0.36 -13.25 -9.50
N TRP A 88 1.14 -12.46 -8.76
CA TRP A 88 1.17 -11.00 -8.93
C TRP A 88 1.83 -10.53 -10.23
N ASN A 89 2.54 -11.41 -10.95
CA ASN A 89 3.12 -11.12 -12.27
C ASN A 89 2.14 -11.40 -13.41
N GLN A 90 0.99 -11.99 -13.13
CA GLN A 90 -0.03 -12.28 -14.15
C GLN A 90 -0.61 -10.97 -14.69
N TYR A 91 -1.06 -11.01 -15.95
CA TYR A 91 -1.54 -9.84 -16.67
C TYR A 91 -2.65 -9.06 -15.93
N GLN A 92 -3.59 -9.77 -15.32
CA GLN A 92 -4.71 -9.18 -14.57
C GLN A 92 -4.29 -8.35 -13.34
N TYR A 93 -3.04 -8.50 -12.88
CA TYR A 93 -2.50 -7.73 -11.76
C TYR A 93 -1.60 -6.57 -12.19
N ARG A 94 -1.43 -6.37 -13.51
CA ARG A 94 -0.60 -5.28 -14.04
C ARG A 94 -1.32 -3.94 -14.11
N ALA A 95 -2.66 -3.96 -14.16
CA ALA A 95 -3.50 -2.77 -14.15
C ALA A 95 -4.77 -3.01 -13.33
N LEU A 96 -5.45 -1.95 -12.93
CA LEU A 96 -6.82 -2.05 -12.46
C LEU A 96 -7.75 -2.35 -13.64
N ASN A 97 -8.81 -3.12 -13.41
CA ASN A 97 -9.88 -3.28 -14.39
C ASN A 97 -10.81 -2.05 -14.37
N ASP A 98 -11.73 -1.96 -15.33
CA ASP A 98 -12.61 -0.80 -15.48
C ASP A 98 -13.48 -0.54 -14.24
N ALA A 99 -13.96 -1.60 -13.58
CA ALA A 99 -14.74 -1.47 -12.34
C ALA A 99 -13.88 -0.88 -11.21
N GLN A 100 -12.65 -1.37 -11.05
CA GLN A 100 -11.71 -0.86 -10.06
C GLN A 100 -11.27 0.57 -10.37
N LEU A 101 -11.11 0.93 -11.64
CA LEU A 101 -10.82 2.32 -12.05
C LEU A 101 -11.98 3.24 -11.68
N GLY A 102 -13.22 2.81 -11.89
CA GLY A 102 -14.40 3.56 -11.47
C GLY A 102 -14.47 3.74 -9.95
N GLN A 103 -14.15 2.68 -9.18
CA GLN A 103 -14.09 2.76 -7.72
C GLN A 103 -12.98 3.71 -7.25
N LEU A 104 -11.78 3.62 -7.84
CA LEU A 104 -10.66 4.51 -7.49
C LEU A 104 -11.02 5.97 -7.75
N LYS A 105 -11.63 6.25 -8.92
CA LYS A 105 -12.10 7.60 -9.25
C LYS A 105 -13.11 8.10 -8.23
N TRP A 106 -14.07 7.26 -7.86
CA TRP A 106 -15.05 7.62 -6.83
C TRP A 106 -14.40 7.95 -5.48
N VAL A 107 -13.39 7.16 -5.06
CA VAL A 107 -12.61 7.43 -3.84
C VAL A 107 -11.89 8.76 -3.93
N GLN A 108 -11.25 9.06 -5.06
CA GLN A 108 -10.55 10.32 -5.27
C GLN A 108 -11.48 11.53 -5.22
N GLU A 109 -12.69 11.41 -5.78
CA GLU A 109 -13.65 12.49 -5.84
C GLU A 109 -14.39 12.73 -4.50
N ASN A 110 -14.55 11.69 -3.67
CA ASN A 110 -15.44 11.76 -2.51
C ASN A 110 -14.73 11.59 -1.16
N LEU A 111 -13.58 10.91 -1.11
CA LEU A 111 -12.94 10.56 0.14
C LEU A 111 -11.51 11.10 0.26
N THR A 112 -10.89 11.51 -0.84
CA THR A 112 -9.52 12.04 -0.82
C THR A 112 -9.54 13.50 -0.38
N ILE A 113 -8.83 13.79 0.72
CA ILE A 113 -8.69 15.16 1.24
C ILE A 113 -7.56 15.89 0.51
N TYR A 114 -6.48 15.15 0.19
CA TYR A 114 -5.35 15.65 -0.61
C TYR A 114 -4.66 14.46 -1.30
N ASP A 115 -4.02 14.72 -2.41
CA ASP A 115 -3.19 13.78 -3.17
C ASP A 115 -1.82 14.43 -3.46
N TYR A 116 -0.76 13.61 -3.42
CA TYR A 116 0.62 14.09 -3.64
C TYR A 116 1.04 13.86 -5.09
#